data_ca9feaf4282944007194fed0f7d6840c
#
_entry.id   ca9feaf4282944007194fed0f7d6840c
#
_cell.length_a   1.000
_cell.length_b   1.000
_cell.length_c   1.000
_cell.angle_alpha   90.00
_cell.angle_beta   90.00
_cell.angle_gamma   90.00
#
_symmetry.space_group_name_H-M   'P 1'
#
loop_
_entity.id
_entity.type
_entity.pdbx_description
1 polymer ?
#
loop_
_entity_poly.entity_id
_entity_poly.type
_entity_poly.pdbx_seq_one_letter_code
_entity_poly.pdbx_strand_id
1 'polypeptide(L)'
;LTGCNRTWMALTGTPLAGYETTRERFCGTYGGYAAPDVVVAGKCSNFLAEGDNVVGGLQGDVTLAPGESREIIVMLGLGTVGSHGKATVAEFGNSARCEEEFQKLVAEKHAPLANLQVETPDAEFNSMVNVWNAYNALITYAWSRSASLVYNGERDGLGFRDTVQDMLGAIPLLKDGVQQRLELMLTGQLANGGAIPVIKPFSHQPGKEPPPPDHEYRSDDCL
;
A
#
# COMPACT_ATOMS: atom_id res chain seq x y z
N LEU A 1 7.70 8.27 7.06
CA LEU A 1 8.45 8.07 5.79
C LEU A 1 8.22 9.20 4.77
N THR A 2 7.49 10.24 5.15
CA THR A 2 7.33 11.44 4.34
C THR A 2 8.71 12.06 4.05
N GLY A 3 9.08 12.14 2.78
CA GLY A 3 10.36 12.66 2.34
C GLY A 3 11.46 11.62 2.06
N CYS A 4 11.19 10.32 2.18
CA CYS A 4 12.11 9.31 1.70
C CYS A 4 11.93 9.09 0.19
N ASN A 5 12.91 9.52 -0.59
CA ASN A 5 12.96 9.34 -2.05
C ASN A 5 13.93 8.23 -2.49
N ARG A 6 14.34 7.38 -1.56
CA ARG A 6 15.26 6.26 -1.84
C ARG A 6 14.51 4.94 -1.75
N THR A 7 14.70 4.11 -2.76
CA THR A 7 14.24 2.73 -2.79
C THR A 7 15.44 1.79 -2.84
N TRP A 8 15.27 0.58 -2.35
CA TRP A 8 16.28 -0.47 -2.47
C TRP A 8 15.60 -1.79 -2.85
N MET A 9 16.36 -2.64 -3.53
CA MET A 9 16.01 -4.03 -3.78
C MET A 9 17.07 -4.96 -3.23
N ALA A 10 16.66 -6.16 -2.83
CA ALA A 10 17.55 -7.22 -2.41
C ALA A 10 17.06 -8.57 -2.92
N LEU A 11 17.98 -9.49 -3.09
CA LEU A 11 17.78 -10.87 -3.50
C LEU A 11 18.46 -11.78 -2.50
N THR A 12 17.76 -12.80 -2.01
CA THR A 12 18.32 -13.89 -1.21
C THR A 12 17.93 -15.25 -1.78
N GLY A 13 18.55 -16.33 -1.30
CA GLY A 13 18.35 -17.67 -1.85
C GLY A 13 19.31 -18.03 -3.00
N THR A 14 19.94 -17.05 -3.63
CA THR A 14 21.04 -17.23 -4.60
C THR A 14 22.02 -16.07 -4.51
N PRO A 15 23.30 -16.26 -4.84
CA PRO A 15 24.25 -15.15 -4.94
C PRO A 15 23.82 -14.15 -6.02
N LEU A 16 24.00 -12.86 -5.73
CA LEU A 16 23.78 -11.81 -6.70
C LEU A 16 24.90 -11.87 -7.78
N ALA A 17 24.52 -12.15 -9.03
CA ALA A 17 25.44 -12.22 -10.17
C ALA A 17 25.54 -10.87 -10.90
N GLY A 18 24.48 -10.05 -10.86
CA GLY A 18 24.48 -8.75 -11.52
C GLY A 18 23.27 -7.90 -11.16
N TYR A 19 23.32 -6.64 -11.59
CA TYR A 19 22.22 -5.69 -11.40
C TYR A 19 22.15 -4.64 -12.51
N GLU A 20 20.95 -4.05 -12.69
CA GLU A 20 20.69 -2.87 -13.50
C GLU A 20 19.83 -1.87 -12.74
N THR A 21 20.09 -0.60 -12.92
CA THR A 21 19.35 0.48 -12.24
C THR A 21 18.67 1.47 -13.20
N THR A 22 18.91 1.39 -14.50
CA THR A 22 18.22 2.23 -15.50
C THR A 22 17.41 1.40 -16.49
N ARG A 23 16.25 1.91 -16.86
CA ARG A 23 15.38 1.29 -17.86
C ARG A 23 16.04 1.17 -19.22
N GLU A 24 16.78 2.19 -19.64
CA GLU A 24 17.43 2.20 -20.95
C GLU A 24 18.45 1.07 -21.08
N ARG A 25 19.27 0.84 -20.07
CA ARG A 25 20.22 -0.27 -20.07
C ARG A 25 19.56 -1.62 -19.89
N PHE A 26 18.49 -1.68 -19.11
CA PHE A 26 17.76 -2.92 -18.90
C PHE A 26 17.04 -3.37 -20.16
N CYS A 27 16.27 -2.48 -20.80
CA CYS A 27 15.46 -2.78 -21.97
C CYS A 27 16.22 -2.66 -23.29
N GLY A 28 17.30 -1.84 -23.34
CA GLY A 28 17.88 -1.33 -24.56
C GLY A 28 17.20 -0.07 -25.06
N THR A 29 17.90 0.71 -25.91
CA THR A 29 17.45 2.03 -26.40
C THR A 29 16.09 1.96 -27.11
N TYR A 30 15.84 0.90 -27.87
CA TYR A 30 14.59 0.68 -28.63
C TYR A 30 13.82 -0.53 -28.12
N GLY A 31 14.28 -1.17 -27.05
CA GLY A 31 13.69 -2.36 -26.47
C GLY A 31 12.55 -2.05 -25.50
N GLY A 32 11.82 -3.10 -25.12
CA GLY A 32 10.74 -3.05 -24.14
C GLY A 32 10.82 -4.21 -23.16
N TYR A 33 9.90 -4.23 -22.20
CA TYR A 33 9.85 -5.28 -21.18
C TYR A 33 9.51 -6.68 -21.71
N ALA A 34 9.01 -6.80 -22.95
CA ALA A 34 8.73 -8.10 -23.56
C ALA A 34 10.02 -8.89 -23.90
N ALA A 35 11.11 -8.19 -24.22
CA ALA A 35 12.41 -8.78 -24.53
C ALA A 35 13.54 -7.81 -24.13
N PRO A 36 13.80 -7.62 -22.83
CA PRO A 36 14.85 -6.70 -22.39
C PRO A 36 16.23 -7.18 -22.84
N ASP A 37 17.10 -6.27 -23.28
CA ASP A 37 18.43 -6.59 -23.79
C ASP A 37 19.27 -7.40 -22.80
N VAL A 38 19.21 -7.06 -21.49
CA VAL A 38 19.95 -7.79 -20.46
C VAL A 38 19.44 -9.21 -20.27
N VAL A 39 18.14 -9.46 -20.47
CA VAL A 39 17.57 -10.80 -20.39
C VAL A 39 17.97 -11.63 -21.61
N VAL A 40 17.92 -11.04 -22.80
CA VAL A 40 18.37 -11.68 -24.04
C VAL A 40 19.87 -11.99 -24.00
N ALA A 41 20.67 -11.08 -23.47
CA ALA A 41 22.10 -11.26 -23.30
C ALA A 41 22.49 -12.20 -22.14
N GLY A 42 21.53 -12.47 -21.23
CA GLY A 42 21.78 -13.27 -20.01
C GLY A 42 22.76 -12.62 -19.03
N LYS A 43 22.94 -11.30 -19.10
CA LYS A 43 23.94 -10.62 -18.27
C LYS A 43 23.59 -9.15 -18.04
N CYS A 44 23.59 -8.74 -16.78
CA CYS A 44 23.51 -7.34 -16.37
C CYS A 44 24.86 -6.61 -16.54
N SER A 45 24.80 -5.29 -16.71
CA SER A 45 26.01 -4.45 -16.87
C SER A 45 26.62 -3.99 -15.55
N ASN A 46 25.89 -4.13 -14.44
CA ASN A 46 26.26 -3.62 -13.11
C ASN A 46 26.40 -2.10 -13.08
N PHE A 47 25.59 -1.40 -13.88
CA PHE A 47 25.60 0.05 -13.94
C PHE A 47 24.70 0.63 -12.85
N LEU A 48 25.25 1.57 -12.10
CA LEU A 48 24.51 2.36 -11.10
C LEU A 48 24.27 3.75 -11.69
N ALA A 49 22.98 4.12 -11.82
CA ALA A 49 22.60 5.43 -12.33
C ALA A 49 22.00 6.31 -11.23
N GLU A 50 22.08 7.61 -11.43
CA GLU A 50 21.42 8.63 -10.63
C GLU A 50 20.61 9.54 -11.57
N GLY A 51 19.35 9.84 -11.19
CA GLY A 51 18.53 10.85 -11.86
C GLY A 51 17.93 10.45 -13.22
N ASP A 52 17.81 9.17 -13.51
CA ASP A 52 17.25 8.62 -14.75
C ASP A 52 15.95 7.83 -14.51
N ASN A 53 15.37 7.26 -15.57
CA ASN A 53 14.27 6.30 -15.45
C ASN A 53 14.74 5.05 -14.71
N VAL A 54 14.43 4.97 -13.44
CA VAL A 54 14.91 3.93 -12.54
C VAL A 54 14.23 2.60 -12.82
N VAL A 55 15.01 1.53 -12.85
CA VAL A 55 14.55 0.14 -12.80
C VAL A 55 15.33 -0.60 -11.72
N GLY A 56 14.73 -1.57 -11.09
CA GLY A 56 15.42 -2.51 -10.19
C GLY A 56 15.56 -3.85 -10.89
N GLY A 57 16.69 -4.12 -11.51
CA GLY A 57 17.04 -5.42 -12.09
C GLY A 57 18.08 -6.11 -11.22
N LEU A 58 17.78 -7.33 -10.73
CA LEU A 58 18.73 -8.17 -10.01
C LEU A 58 18.87 -9.49 -10.74
N GLN A 59 20.10 -9.93 -10.97
CA GLN A 59 20.41 -11.21 -11.59
C GLN A 59 20.95 -12.19 -10.54
N GLY A 60 20.34 -13.37 -10.47
CA GLY A 60 20.84 -14.50 -9.72
C GLY A 60 20.90 -15.72 -10.63
N ASP A 61 22.00 -16.45 -10.60
CA ASP A 61 22.17 -17.67 -11.38
C ASP A 61 21.82 -18.89 -10.53
N VAL A 62 20.94 -19.73 -11.07
CA VAL A 62 20.44 -20.92 -10.37
C VAL A 62 20.55 -22.13 -11.28
N THR A 63 21.14 -23.21 -10.75
CA THR A 63 21.16 -24.52 -11.40
C THR A 63 20.32 -25.47 -10.56
N LEU A 64 19.37 -26.16 -11.19
CA LEU A 64 18.48 -27.11 -10.54
C LEU A 64 18.70 -28.51 -11.14
N ALA A 65 18.88 -29.52 -10.30
CA ALA A 65 18.82 -30.91 -10.70
C ALA A 65 17.34 -31.33 -10.94
N PRO A 66 17.10 -32.44 -11.67
CA PRO A 66 15.75 -32.96 -11.84
C PRO A 66 15.03 -33.21 -10.50
N GLY A 67 13.87 -32.58 -10.30
CA GLY A 67 13.09 -32.65 -9.06
C GLY A 67 13.55 -31.72 -7.94
N GLU A 68 14.64 -30.96 -8.13
CA GLU A 68 15.08 -29.93 -7.20
C GLU A 68 14.24 -28.66 -7.30
N SER A 69 13.98 -28.01 -6.17
CA SER A 69 13.38 -26.68 -6.08
C SER A 69 14.25 -25.76 -5.25
N ARG A 70 14.22 -24.48 -5.53
CA ARG A 70 14.91 -23.44 -4.76
C ARG A 70 14.01 -22.24 -4.56
N GLU A 71 13.96 -21.75 -3.35
CA GLU A 71 13.23 -20.54 -3.00
C GLU A 71 14.16 -19.32 -3.15
N ILE A 72 13.63 -18.29 -3.76
CA ILE A 72 14.30 -17.00 -3.95
C ILE A 72 13.38 -15.93 -3.39
N ILE A 73 13.92 -15.10 -2.50
CA ILE A 73 13.18 -14.01 -1.91
C ILE A 73 13.68 -12.71 -2.51
N VAL A 74 12.75 -11.94 -3.09
CA VAL A 74 13.00 -10.60 -3.61
C VAL A 74 12.33 -9.60 -2.67
N MET A 75 13.09 -8.62 -2.23
CA MET A 75 12.61 -7.57 -1.34
C MET A 75 12.74 -6.21 -2.01
N LEU A 76 11.69 -5.40 -1.90
CA LEU A 76 11.66 -4.01 -2.33
C LEU A 76 11.28 -3.15 -1.12
N GLY A 77 12.04 -2.12 -0.85
CA GLY A 77 11.77 -1.27 0.30
C GLY A 77 12.13 0.20 0.11
N LEU A 78 11.70 0.99 1.07
CA LEU A 78 12.01 2.42 1.17
C LEU A 78 13.08 2.65 2.23
N GLY A 79 13.93 3.64 2.02
CA GLY A 79 14.98 4.01 2.96
C GLY A 79 16.38 3.73 2.43
N THR A 80 17.37 3.76 3.32
CA THR A 80 18.76 3.53 2.96
C THR A 80 19.13 2.05 3.02
N VAL A 81 19.94 1.60 2.09
CA VAL A 81 20.45 0.21 2.07
C VAL A 81 21.22 -0.12 3.36
N GLY A 82 22.04 0.82 3.85
CA GLY A 82 22.95 0.60 4.98
C GLY A 82 22.25 0.30 6.32
N SER A 83 21.07 0.88 6.53
CA SER A 83 20.27 0.68 7.75
C SER A 83 19.01 -0.15 7.47
N HIS A 84 18.06 0.42 6.72
CA HIS A 84 16.76 -0.21 6.49
C HIS A 84 16.88 -1.50 5.66
N GLY A 85 17.61 -1.47 4.54
CA GLY A 85 17.77 -2.64 3.69
C GLY A 85 18.47 -3.80 4.40
N LYS A 86 19.58 -3.55 5.08
CA LYS A 86 20.30 -4.60 5.83
C LYS A 86 19.47 -5.20 6.96
N ALA A 87 18.72 -4.39 7.70
CA ALA A 87 17.84 -4.87 8.76
C ALA A 87 16.73 -5.75 8.20
N THR A 88 16.07 -5.31 7.12
CA THR A 88 15.00 -6.08 6.48
C THR A 88 15.52 -7.41 5.90
N VAL A 89 16.68 -7.40 5.25
CA VAL A 89 17.28 -8.64 4.73
C VAL A 89 17.66 -9.60 5.86
N ALA A 90 18.17 -9.08 6.97
CA ALA A 90 18.49 -9.92 8.14
C ALA A 90 17.24 -10.57 8.74
N GLU A 91 16.11 -9.86 8.73
CA GLU A 91 14.85 -10.35 9.28
C GLU A 91 14.10 -11.28 8.31
N PHE A 92 13.92 -10.85 7.06
CA PHE A 92 13.08 -11.54 6.07
C PHE A 92 13.85 -12.28 4.98
N GLY A 93 15.17 -12.41 5.12
CA GLY A 93 16.01 -13.08 4.12
C GLY A 93 15.90 -14.61 4.10
N ASN A 94 14.94 -15.19 4.81
CA ASN A 94 14.67 -16.63 4.81
C ASN A 94 13.16 -16.92 4.71
N SER A 95 12.82 -18.04 4.07
CA SER A 95 11.44 -18.42 3.77
C SER A 95 10.59 -18.70 4.99
N ALA A 96 11.18 -19.28 6.04
CA ALA A 96 10.43 -19.60 7.26
C ALA A 96 9.88 -18.33 7.93
N ARG A 97 10.69 -17.27 7.97
CA ARG A 97 10.24 -15.98 8.52
C ARG A 97 9.21 -15.30 7.63
N CYS A 98 9.36 -15.40 6.31
CA CYS A 98 8.36 -14.89 5.38
C CYS A 98 7.02 -15.60 5.53
N GLU A 99 7.02 -16.93 5.64
CA GLU A 99 5.81 -17.73 5.86
C GLU A 99 5.14 -17.39 7.19
N GLU A 100 5.91 -17.26 8.27
CA GLU A 100 5.38 -16.85 9.58
C GLU A 100 4.65 -15.50 9.49
N GLU A 101 5.24 -14.50 8.84
CA GLU A 101 4.62 -13.17 8.68
C GLU A 101 3.42 -13.22 7.75
N PHE A 102 3.46 -14.05 6.71
CA PHE A 102 2.33 -14.25 5.83
C PHE A 102 1.13 -14.83 6.59
N GLN A 103 1.35 -15.85 7.43
CA GLN A 103 0.28 -16.43 8.24
C GLN A 103 -0.27 -15.44 9.27
N LYS A 104 0.56 -14.60 9.87
CA LYS A 104 0.09 -13.50 10.73
C LYS A 104 -0.78 -12.53 9.97
N LEU A 105 -0.34 -12.11 8.77
CA LEU A 105 -1.11 -11.21 7.91
C LEU A 105 -2.47 -11.82 7.55
N VAL A 106 -2.50 -13.10 7.18
CA VAL A 106 -3.76 -13.81 6.87
C VAL A 106 -4.69 -13.79 8.08
N ALA A 107 -4.18 -14.12 9.27
CA ALA A 107 -4.97 -14.11 10.50
C ALA A 107 -5.52 -12.70 10.83
N GLU A 108 -4.67 -11.67 10.74
CA GLU A 108 -5.06 -10.28 10.96
C GLU A 108 -6.13 -9.78 9.98
N LYS A 109 -6.08 -10.22 8.72
CA LYS A 109 -7.08 -9.84 7.71
C LYS A 109 -8.38 -10.60 7.85
N HIS A 110 -8.33 -11.84 8.30
CA HIS A 110 -9.53 -12.67 8.50
C HIS A 110 -10.25 -12.35 9.82
N ALA A 111 -9.56 -11.95 10.86
CA ALA A 111 -10.17 -11.67 12.17
C ALA A 111 -11.34 -10.67 12.11
N PRO A 112 -11.22 -9.52 11.42
CA PRO A 112 -12.35 -8.58 11.29
C PRO A 112 -13.54 -9.17 10.53
N LEU A 113 -13.29 -10.03 9.52
CA LEU A 113 -14.35 -10.64 8.71
C LEU A 113 -15.24 -11.58 9.53
N ALA A 114 -14.71 -12.17 10.60
CA ALA A 114 -15.46 -13.05 11.46
C ALA A 114 -16.56 -12.34 12.30
N ASN A 115 -16.47 -11.00 12.42
CA ASN A 115 -17.44 -10.22 13.20
C ASN A 115 -18.82 -10.10 12.54
N LEU A 116 -18.89 -10.26 11.22
CA LEU A 116 -20.14 -10.25 10.47
C LEU A 116 -20.13 -11.37 9.45
N GLN A 117 -20.89 -12.43 9.72
CA GLN A 117 -21.03 -13.57 8.81
C GLN A 117 -22.50 -13.89 8.62
N VAL A 118 -22.88 -14.16 7.41
CA VAL A 118 -24.22 -14.66 7.04
C VAL A 118 -24.10 -16.03 6.38
N GLU A 119 -25.08 -16.88 6.65
CA GLU A 119 -25.22 -18.18 6.01
C GLU A 119 -26.66 -18.31 5.50
N THR A 120 -26.81 -18.32 4.19
CA THR A 120 -28.10 -18.42 3.49
C THR A 120 -28.02 -19.51 2.41
N PRO A 121 -29.14 -19.96 1.85
CA PRO A 121 -29.12 -20.88 0.70
C PRO A 121 -28.48 -20.30 -0.57
N ASP A 122 -28.26 -18.98 -0.63
CA ASP A 122 -27.66 -18.27 -1.76
C ASP A 122 -26.15 -18.07 -1.52
N ALA A 123 -25.33 -18.83 -2.22
CA ALA A 123 -23.87 -18.80 -2.08
C ALA A 123 -23.25 -17.48 -2.57
N GLU A 124 -23.82 -16.88 -3.62
CA GLU A 124 -23.35 -15.60 -4.15
C GLU A 124 -23.63 -14.47 -3.16
N PHE A 125 -24.80 -14.45 -2.54
CA PHE A 125 -25.14 -13.51 -1.49
C PHE A 125 -24.20 -13.65 -0.28
N ASN A 126 -23.93 -14.89 0.17
CA ASN A 126 -22.99 -15.14 1.25
C ASN A 126 -21.59 -14.63 0.91
N SER A 127 -21.10 -14.89 -0.30
CA SER A 127 -19.80 -14.38 -0.76
C SER A 127 -19.76 -12.85 -0.80
N MET A 128 -20.82 -12.22 -1.29
CA MET A 128 -20.91 -10.76 -1.37
C MET A 128 -20.85 -10.13 0.02
N VAL A 129 -21.63 -10.63 0.98
CA VAL A 129 -21.68 -10.05 2.34
C VAL A 129 -20.42 -10.38 3.13
N ASN A 130 -20.01 -11.66 3.16
CA ASN A 130 -18.95 -12.11 4.06
C ASN A 130 -17.54 -11.70 3.60
N VAL A 131 -17.35 -11.43 2.30
CA VAL A 131 -16.04 -11.14 1.73
C VAL A 131 -16.01 -9.78 1.05
N TRP A 132 -16.78 -9.61 -0.03
CA TRP A 132 -16.62 -8.46 -0.92
C TRP A 132 -17.05 -7.13 -0.29
N ASN A 133 -18.17 -7.08 0.42
CA ASN A 133 -18.61 -5.87 1.12
C ASN A 133 -17.65 -5.52 2.24
N ALA A 134 -17.19 -6.51 3.00
CA ALA A 134 -16.22 -6.32 4.06
C ALA A 134 -14.88 -5.82 3.49
N TYR A 135 -14.40 -6.42 2.41
CA TYR A 135 -13.18 -5.97 1.72
C TYR A 135 -13.30 -4.52 1.25
N ASN A 136 -14.39 -4.17 0.57
CA ASN A 136 -14.60 -2.81 0.09
C ASN A 136 -14.68 -1.80 1.25
N ALA A 137 -15.35 -2.14 2.35
CA ALA A 137 -15.41 -1.28 3.54
C ALA A 137 -14.03 -1.08 4.17
N LEU A 138 -13.23 -2.13 4.29
CA LEU A 138 -11.86 -2.06 4.82
C LEU A 138 -10.93 -1.25 3.92
N ILE A 139 -11.01 -1.43 2.60
CA ILE A 139 -10.24 -0.64 1.64
C ILE A 139 -10.63 0.83 1.69
N THR A 140 -11.93 1.13 1.75
CA THR A 140 -12.42 2.51 1.87
C THR A 140 -11.97 3.13 3.19
N TYR A 141 -12.00 2.39 4.29
CA TYR A 141 -11.44 2.84 5.56
C TYR A 141 -9.94 3.16 5.47
N ALA A 142 -9.15 2.26 4.87
CA ALA A 142 -7.69 2.39 4.81
C ALA A 142 -7.23 3.51 3.86
N TRP A 143 -7.82 3.58 2.68
CA TRP A 143 -7.40 4.47 1.60
C TRP A 143 -8.25 5.72 1.47
N SER A 144 -9.39 5.80 2.17
CA SER A 144 -10.39 6.84 1.94
C SER A 144 -10.74 6.88 0.44
N ARG A 145 -10.73 8.04 -0.18
CA ARG A 145 -10.99 8.23 -1.62
C ARG A 145 -9.70 8.40 -2.44
N SER A 146 -8.52 8.20 -1.82
CA SER A 146 -7.22 8.43 -2.48
C SER A 146 -6.97 7.52 -3.68
N ALA A 147 -7.51 6.30 -3.68
CA ALA A 147 -7.36 5.33 -4.75
C ALA A 147 -8.59 5.24 -5.67
N SER A 148 -9.38 6.30 -5.81
CA SER A 148 -10.53 6.31 -6.70
C SER A 148 -10.14 6.55 -8.15
N LEU A 149 -10.94 6.07 -9.10
CA LEU A 149 -10.78 6.37 -10.53
C LEU A 149 -10.97 7.86 -10.84
N VAL A 150 -11.68 8.58 -9.98
CA VAL A 150 -11.96 10.03 -10.15
C VAL A 150 -10.75 10.86 -9.77
N TYR A 151 -10.08 10.51 -8.69
CA TYR A 151 -9.01 11.33 -8.11
C TYR A 151 -7.60 10.85 -8.45
N ASN A 152 -7.44 9.63 -8.96
CA ASN A 152 -6.15 9.05 -9.39
C ASN A 152 -5.02 9.18 -8.33
N GLY A 153 -5.38 9.11 -7.04
CA GLY A 153 -4.42 9.27 -5.95
C GLY A 153 -3.99 10.70 -5.65
N GLU A 154 -4.54 11.71 -6.31
CA GLU A 154 -4.22 13.12 -6.08
C GLU A 154 -4.89 13.69 -4.82
N ARG A 155 -5.92 13.04 -4.32
CA ARG A 155 -6.62 13.49 -3.12
C ARG A 155 -5.77 13.26 -1.88
N ASP A 156 -5.38 14.34 -1.23
CA ASP A 156 -4.63 14.33 0.03
C ASP A 156 -5.55 14.64 1.21
N GLY A 157 -5.76 13.64 2.07
CA GLY A 157 -6.56 13.76 3.28
C GLY A 157 -7.94 13.10 3.23
N LEU A 158 -8.68 13.28 4.32
CA LEU A 158 -9.97 12.68 4.59
C LEU A 158 -11.08 13.72 4.34
N GLY A 159 -11.93 13.50 3.36
CA GLY A 159 -13.13 14.31 3.16
C GLY A 159 -14.07 14.15 4.34
N PHE A 160 -14.58 15.25 4.88
CA PHE A 160 -15.37 15.21 6.12
C PHE A 160 -16.59 14.28 5.99
N ARG A 161 -17.55 14.64 5.15
CA ARG A 161 -18.76 13.86 4.90
C ARG A 161 -18.46 12.46 4.39
N ASP A 162 -17.58 12.36 3.39
CA ASP A 162 -17.23 11.07 2.77
C ASP A 162 -16.73 10.07 3.80
N THR A 163 -15.81 10.51 4.68
CA THR A 163 -15.21 9.62 5.68
C THR A 163 -16.20 9.21 6.75
N VAL A 164 -17.01 10.15 7.27
CA VAL A 164 -18.05 9.83 8.26
C VAL A 164 -19.05 8.82 7.71
N GLN A 165 -19.47 8.99 6.47
CA GLN A 165 -20.39 8.08 5.80
C GLN A 165 -19.77 6.70 5.53
N ASP A 166 -18.52 6.67 5.11
CA ASP A 166 -17.80 5.40 4.84
C ASP A 166 -17.62 4.57 6.12
N MET A 167 -17.54 5.21 7.29
CA MET A 167 -17.44 4.49 8.57
C MET A 167 -18.63 3.61 8.88
N LEU A 168 -19.82 3.90 8.35
CA LEU A 168 -21.00 3.04 8.54
C LEU A 168 -20.75 1.59 8.07
N GLY A 169 -20.05 1.41 6.95
CA GLY A 169 -19.69 0.08 6.45
C GLY A 169 -18.58 -0.60 7.25
N ALA A 170 -17.74 0.18 7.94
CA ALA A 170 -16.58 -0.34 8.66
C ALA A 170 -16.87 -0.70 10.13
N ILE A 171 -17.99 -0.23 10.70
CA ILE A 171 -18.35 -0.45 12.12
C ILE A 171 -18.29 -1.94 12.53
N PRO A 172 -18.91 -2.88 11.83
CA PRO A 172 -18.87 -4.29 12.23
C PRO A 172 -17.48 -4.91 12.15
N LEU A 173 -16.57 -4.31 11.40
CA LEU A 173 -15.24 -4.86 11.10
C LEU A 173 -14.14 -4.29 12.01
N LEU A 174 -14.18 -2.99 12.32
CA LEU A 174 -13.11 -2.25 12.96
C LEU A 174 -13.64 -1.28 14.04
N LYS A 175 -14.23 -1.80 15.09
CA LYS A 175 -14.88 -0.98 16.15
C LYS A 175 -13.99 0.18 16.64
N ASP A 176 -12.80 -0.12 17.14
CA ASP A 176 -11.91 0.90 17.73
C ASP A 176 -11.33 1.84 16.67
N GLY A 177 -11.04 1.30 15.49
CA GLY A 177 -10.55 2.09 14.36
C GLY A 177 -11.59 3.08 13.84
N VAL A 178 -12.87 2.69 13.79
CA VAL A 178 -13.98 3.56 13.40
C VAL A 178 -14.18 4.67 14.42
N GLN A 179 -14.19 4.35 15.71
CA GLN A 179 -14.31 5.34 16.77
C GLN A 179 -13.20 6.41 16.67
N GLN A 180 -11.95 5.98 16.61
CA GLN A 180 -10.81 6.90 16.47
C GLN A 180 -10.91 7.78 15.21
N ARG A 181 -11.37 7.21 14.10
CA ARG A 181 -11.55 7.95 12.87
C ARG A 181 -12.66 8.99 12.97
N LEU A 182 -13.80 8.65 13.59
CA LEU A 182 -14.90 9.59 13.83
C LEU A 182 -14.48 10.71 14.80
N GLU A 183 -13.78 10.39 15.88
CA GLU A 183 -13.23 11.38 16.80
C GLU A 183 -12.30 12.36 16.07
N LEU A 184 -11.44 11.87 15.20
CA LEU A 184 -10.60 12.71 14.34
C LEU A 184 -11.45 13.63 13.44
N MET A 185 -12.48 13.08 12.78
CA MET A 185 -13.35 13.85 11.89
C MET A 185 -14.09 14.96 12.64
N LEU A 186 -14.61 14.67 13.84
CA LEU A 186 -15.30 15.66 14.69
C LEU A 186 -14.40 16.83 15.08
N THR A 187 -13.09 16.65 15.15
CA THR A 187 -12.16 17.77 15.40
C THR A 187 -12.07 18.78 14.25
N GLY A 188 -12.61 18.45 13.09
CA GLY A 188 -12.74 19.36 11.95
C GLY A 188 -14.00 20.23 11.97
N GLN A 189 -14.87 20.08 12.98
CA GLN A 189 -16.05 20.91 13.12
C GLN A 189 -15.69 22.33 13.57
N LEU A 190 -16.32 23.32 12.94
CA LEU A 190 -16.10 24.72 13.18
C LEU A 190 -17.12 25.27 14.21
N ALA A 191 -16.78 26.41 14.83
CA ALA A 191 -17.63 27.05 15.82
C ALA A 191 -19.03 27.47 15.30
N ASN A 192 -19.17 27.69 14.01
CA ASN A 192 -20.44 28.01 13.34
C ASN A 192 -21.27 26.76 12.96
N GLY A 193 -20.82 25.56 13.34
CA GLY A 193 -21.50 24.30 13.00
C GLY A 193 -21.12 23.68 11.65
N GLY A 194 -20.36 24.39 10.81
CA GLY A 194 -19.81 23.83 9.59
C GLY A 194 -18.59 22.96 9.88
N ALA A 195 -18.05 22.33 8.84
CA ALA A 195 -16.81 21.54 8.94
C ALA A 195 -15.81 21.94 7.87
N ILE A 196 -14.52 21.69 8.15
CA ILE A 196 -13.50 21.80 7.13
C ILE A 196 -13.68 20.67 6.10
N PRO A 197 -13.60 20.95 4.81
CA PRO A 197 -13.93 19.96 3.76
C PRO A 197 -13.02 18.72 3.78
N VAL A 198 -11.76 18.89 4.21
CA VAL A 198 -10.75 17.83 4.22
C VAL A 198 -9.88 17.93 5.45
N ILE A 199 -9.74 16.82 6.17
CA ILE A 199 -8.80 16.67 7.29
C ILE A 199 -7.56 15.94 6.79
N LYS A 200 -6.37 16.51 7.04
CA LYS A 200 -5.08 15.89 6.77
C LYS A 200 -4.52 15.28 8.05
N PRO A 201 -4.66 13.96 8.30
CA PRO A 201 -4.41 13.36 9.62
C PRO A 201 -3.04 13.67 10.23
N PHE A 202 -2.02 13.85 9.38
CA PHE A 202 -0.65 14.08 9.83
C PHE A 202 -0.30 15.55 10.13
N SER A 203 -1.13 16.50 9.69
CA SER A 203 -0.87 17.94 9.85
C SER A 203 -2.04 18.70 10.45
N HIS A 204 -3.18 18.06 10.61
CA HIS A 204 -4.38 18.67 11.18
C HIS A 204 -4.13 19.15 12.62
N GLN A 205 -4.54 20.39 12.88
CA GLN A 205 -4.46 21.02 14.20
C GLN A 205 -5.85 21.50 14.60
N PRO A 206 -6.59 20.76 15.46
CA PRO A 206 -7.93 21.11 15.87
C PRO A 206 -8.07 22.56 16.31
N GLY A 207 -9.05 23.24 15.73
CA GLY A 207 -9.37 24.65 16.07
C GLY A 207 -8.36 25.69 15.58
N LYS A 208 -7.35 25.29 14.79
CA LYS A 208 -6.36 26.23 14.23
C LYS A 208 -6.47 26.43 12.73
N GLU A 209 -7.17 25.57 12.03
CA GLU A 209 -7.41 25.74 10.61
C GLU A 209 -8.36 26.92 10.37
N PRO A 210 -8.06 27.75 9.35
CA PRO A 210 -8.97 28.81 8.97
C PRO A 210 -10.28 28.19 8.45
N PRO A 211 -11.43 28.87 8.66
CA PRO A 211 -12.68 28.44 8.04
C PRO A 211 -12.52 28.46 6.52
N PRO A 212 -13.16 27.52 5.80
CA PRO A 212 -13.17 27.54 4.35
C PRO A 212 -13.87 28.83 3.84
N PRO A 213 -13.53 29.30 2.63
CA PRO A 213 -14.27 30.37 1.99
C PRO A 213 -15.77 30.02 1.89
N ASP A 214 -16.65 30.99 1.93
CA ASP A 214 -18.10 30.77 1.94
C ASP A 214 -18.61 29.88 0.80
N HIS A 215 -17.99 29.97 -0.37
CA HIS A 215 -18.33 29.13 -1.54
C HIS A 215 -17.89 27.65 -1.41
N GLU A 216 -17.08 27.31 -0.42
CA GLU A 216 -16.64 25.93 -0.15
C GLU A 216 -17.49 25.23 0.94
N TYR A 217 -18.37 25.96 1.60
CA TYR A 217 -19.30 25.34 2.53
C TYR A 217 -20.28 24.43 1.81
N ARG A 218 -20.42 23.24 2.32
CA ARG A 218 -21.33 22.22 1.80
C ARG A 218 -22.40 21.94 2.83
N SER A 219 -23.65 21.83 2.40
CA SER A 219 -24.78 21.57 3.27
C SER A 219 -24.71 20.19 3.96
N ASP A 220 -23.98 19.24 3.38
CA ASP A 220 -23.81 17.89 3.87
C ASP A 220 -22.59 17.70 4.78
N ASP A 221 -21.78 18.74 4.98
CA ASP A 221 -20.69 18.75 5.97
C ASP A 221 -21.15 19.22 7.37
N CYS A 222 -22.42 19.57 7.55
CA CYS A 222 -22.98 20.10 8.78
C CYS A 222 -23.75 19.06 9.63
N LEU A 223 -23.74 17.79 9.26
CA LEU A 223 -24.54 16.74 9.87
C LEU A 223 -23.71 15.78 10.70
#